data_8ce683b3e8915c29afae022efdc7f395
#
_entry.id   8ce683b3e8915c29afae022efdc7f395
#
_cell.length_a   1.000
_cell.length_b   1.000
_cell.length_c   1.000
_cell.angle_alpha   90.00
_cell.angle_beta   90.00
_cell.angle_gamma   90.00
#
_symmetry.space_group_name_H-M   'P 1'
#
loop_
_entity.id
_entity.type
_entity.pdbx_description
1 polymer ?
#
loop_
_entity_poly.entity_id
_entity_poly.type
_entity_poly.pdbx_seq_one_letter_code
_entity_poly.pdbx_strand_id
1 'polypeptide(L)'
;MFDTLQTFIAPRLRSFLKLLSIGHFHKKRIVFFSYFGAQYSCNPKYISEYMQERHPDFEIIWAFKSPQNFSYLHDKGIKTVKYLHPYFLHVCLTSKFIVTNSEIPAWFPIMKRQVYINTWHGGGAYKRVGAAYQKETPGKQIRAEIAREVPCTYVSSSNAFTELTIHQSFHHDGTILSCGMPRNDMLFNNDHPELHDKIRAYYHLPSEAKILLYAPTYRESKAASDYLFDCKAIQSALSEKFGGNWFILFRTHYFVMNQLNNAANYIDASNYPDMQELLYAADVLITDYSSSMWDFSLTRRPCFLYATDLNYYDLDRGFYSDIHTWPYPLAESNSALIKNIKQFNNDQYQKDIQKHWDALGSYESGHACETVANYILTSNT
;
A
#
# COMPACT_ATOMS: atom_id res chain seq x y z
N MET A 1 29.79 3.95 9.28
CA MET A 1 30.05 5.12 10.14
C MET A 1 28.78 5.96 10.38
N PHE A 2 27.99 6.33 9.37
CA PHE A 2 26.72 7.06 9.54
C PHE A 2 25.66 6.26 10.34
N ASP A 3 25.52 4.99 10.09
CA ASP A 3 24.54 4.12 10.77
C ASP A 3 24.84 3.92 12.26
N THR A 4 26.12 3.84 12.63
CA THR A 4 26.54 3.69 14.03
C THR A 4 26.30 4.97 14.83
N LEU A 5 26.52 6.13 14.23
CA LEU A 5 26.25 7.44 14.85
C LEU A 5 24.77 7.65 15.10
N GLN A 6 23.90 7.28 14.15
CA GLN A 6 22.44 7.36 14.31
C GLN A 6 21.94 6.49 15.47
N THR A 7 22.54 5.33 15.68
CA THR A 7 22.17 4.38 16.73
C THR A 7 22.39 4.95 18.14
N PHE A 8 23.52 5.63 18.35
CA PHE A 8 23.82 6.25 19.66
C PHE A 8 23.06 7.55 19.91
N ILE A 9 22.75 8.31 18.86
CA ILE A 9 22.08 9.63 18.96
C ILE A 9 20.56 9.48 19.06
N ALA A 10 19.97 8.51 18.35
CA ALA A 10 18.52 8.38 18.27
C ALA A 10 17.80 8.26 19.63
N PRO A 11 18.22 7.43 20.59
CA PRO A 11 17.54 7.33 21.89
C PRO A 11 17.67 8.63 22.72
N ARG A 12 18.85 9.28 22.67
CA ARG A 12 19.06 10.55 23.38
C ARG A 12 18.25 11.69 22.79
N LEU A 13 18.21 11.79 21.45
CA LEU A 13 17.39 12.73 20.73
C LEU A 13 15.90 12.51 21.00
N ARG A 14 15.45 11.24 21.00
CA ARG A 14 14.07 10.86 21.36
C ARG A 14 13.72 11.36 22.76
N SER A 15 14.60 11.14 23.75
CA SER A 15 14.39 11.58 25.13
C SER A 15 14.34 13.10 25.24
N PHE A 16 15.24 13.80 24.56
CA PHE A 16 15.25 15.25 24.51
C PHE A 16 13.98 15.82 23.86
N LEU A 17 13.57 15.27 22.70
CA LEU A 17 12.37 15.72 21.99
C LEU A 17 11.09 15.52 22.82
N LYS A 18 11.04 14.51 23.70
CA LYS A 18 9.91 14.33 24.63
C LYS A 18 9.73 15.52 25.58
N LEU A 19 10.81 16.24 25.91
CA LEU A 19 10.73 17.47 26.70
C LEU A 19 10.01 18.61 25.95
N LEU A 20 9.95 18.55 24.62
CA LEU A 20 9.22 19.53 23.79
C LEU A 20 7.71 19.27 23.76
N SER A 21 7.20 18.27 24.48
CA SER A 21 5.75 17.99 24.59
C SER A 21 5.00 19.01 25.49
N ILE A 22 5.48 20.24 25.50
CA ILE A 22 4.87 21.35 26.24
C ILE A 22 3.67 21.86 25.46
N GLY A 23 2.54 22.06 26.12
CA GLY A 23 1.33 22.57 25.55
C GLY A 23 0.10 21.71 25.85
N HIS A 24 -1.04 22.13 25.32
CA HIS A 24 -2.29 21.41 25.49
C HIS A 24 -2.27 20.08 24.74
N PHE A 25 -2.62 18.99 25.44
CA PHE A 25 -2.71 17.66 24.84
C PHE A 25 -4.10 17.42 24.28
N HIS A 26 -4.17 17.22 22.98
CA HIS A 26 -5.43 17.06 22.24
C HIS A 26 -5.84 15.60 22.15
N LYS A 27 -6.77 15.20 23.00
CA LYS A 27 -7.29 13.82 23.05
C LYS A 27 -7.99 13.39 21.74
N LYS A 28 -8.72 14.31 21.08
CA LYS A 28 -9.44 14.07 19.83
C LYS A 28 -8.68 14.61 18.60
N ARG A 29 -7.35 14.50 18.57
CA ARG A 29 -6.55 14.87 17.41
C ARG A 29 -5.83 13.65 16.86
N ILE A 30 -5.93 13.47 15.54
CA ILE A 30 -5.26 12.40 14.80
C ILE A 30 -4.33 13.04 13.79
N VAL A 31 -3.06 12.63 13.81
CA VAL A 31 -2.06 13.03 12.82
C VAL A 31 -1.84 11.87 11.85
N PHE A 32 -2.05 12.14 10.57
CA PHE A 32 -1.87 11.19 9.49
C PHE A 32 -0.67 11.54 8.61
N PHE A 33 0.04 10.54 8.11
CA PHE A 33 0.98 10.67 7.00
C PHE A 33 1.18 9.34 6.29
N SER A 34 1.33 9.40 4.97
CA SER A 34 1.59 8.24 4.12
C SER A 34 2.92 8.39 3.39
N TYR A 35 3.65 7.29 3.25
CA TYR A 35 4.93 7.22 2.52
C TYR A 35 5.86 8.38 2.89
N PHE A 36 6.09 8.55 4.20
CA PHE A 36 6.93 9.62 4.75
C PHE A 36 6.47 11.04 4.33
N GLY A 37 5.17 11.25 4.27
CA GLY A 37 4.56 12.53 3.89
C GLY A 37 4.58 12.82 2.38
N ALA A 38 4.76 11.80 1.53
CA ALA A 38 4.79 11.99 0.09
C ALA A 38 3.40 12.06 -0.56
N GLN A 39 2.39 11.38 0.01
CA GLN A 39 1.11 11.17 -0.66
C GLN A 39 -0.09 11.27 0.29
N TYR A 40 -1.25 11.64 -0.25
CA TYR A 40 -2.56 11.45 0.37
C TYR A 40 -3.18 10.18 -0.20
N SER A 41 -2.86 9.02 0.39
CA SER A 41 -3.23 7.72 -0.19
C SER A 41 -3.12 6.58 0.82
N CYS A 42 -3.42 5.36 0.37
CA CYS A 42 -3.27 4.12 1.12
C CYS A 42 -4.13 4.09 2.38
N ASN A 43 -3.90 3.14 3.30
CA ASN A 43 -4.70 2.94 4.51
C ASN A 43 -4.97 4.23 5.31
N PRO A 44 -3.97 5.11 5.56
CA PRO A 44 -4.21 6.34 6.32
C PRO A 44 -5.26 7.26 5.68
N LYS A 45 -5.33 7.33 4.33
CA LYS A 45 -6.37 8.12 3.63
C LYS A 45 -7.76 7.61 3.98
N TYR A 46 -8.00 6.33 3.82
CA TYR A 46 -9.33 5.72 4.03
C TYR A 46 -9.78 5.78 5.49
N ILE A 47 -8.86 5.58 6.45
CA ILE A 47 -9.16 5.80 7.87
C ILE A 47 -9.50 7.27 8.14
N SER A 48 -8.73 8.20 7.54
CA SER A 48 -8.96 9.65 7.71
C SER A 48 -10.31 10.09 7.16
N GLU A 49 -10.69 9.62 5.98
CA GLU A 49 -11.99 9.92 5.36
C GLU A 49 -13.14 9.30 6.16
N TYR A 50 -13.00 8.06 6.63
CA TYR A 50 -13.98 7.41 7.50
C TYR A 50 -14.16 8.17 8.82
N MET A 51 -13.05 8.56 9.48
CA MET A 51 -13.11 9.33 10.73
C MET A 51 -13.76 10.70 10.53
N GLN A 52 -13.47 11.36 9.41
CA GLN A 52 -14.07 12.67 9.10
C GLN A 52 -15.57 12.59 8.87
N GLU A 53 -16.04 11.55 8.21
CA GLU A 53 -17.46 11.34 7.91
C GLU A 53 -18.25 10.92 9.16
N ARG A 54 -17.72 9.95 9.91
CA ARG A 54 -18.46 9.31 11.01
C ARG A 54 -18.20 9.93 12.39
N HIS A 55 -17.05 10.58 12.56
CA HIS A 55 -16.59 11.16 13.82
C HIS A 55 -16.04 12.58 13.63
N PRO A 56 -16.87 13.55 13.17
CA PRO A 56 -16.44 14.90 12.81
C PRO A 56 -15.95 15.74 13.99
N ASP A 57 -16.09 15.25 15.23
CA ASP A 57 -15.56 15.86 16.44
C ASP A 57 -14.05 15.60 16.64
N PHE A 58 -13.42 14.77 15.77
CA PHE A 58 -11.98 14.58 15.74
C PHE A 58 -11.32 15.62 14.83
N GLU A 59 -10.25 16.22 15.33
CA GLU A 59 -9.39 17.10 14.54
C GLU A 59 -8.42 16.25 13.71
N ILE A 60 -8.50 16.36 12.37
CA ILE A 60 -7.66 15.62 11.44
C ILE A 60 -6.56 16.54 10.91
N ILE A 61 -5.31 16.08 11.06
CA ILE A 61 -4.13 16.77 10.55
C ILE A 61 -3.33 15.81 9.68
N TRP A 62 -3.00 16.26 8.47
CA TRP A 62 -2.13 15.52 7.56
C TRP A 62 -0.75 16.17 7.44
N ALA A 63 0.30 15.35 7.50
CA ALA A 63 1.67 15.82 7.31
C ALA A 63 2.19 15.45 5.92
N PHE A 64 2.67 16.46 5.18
CA PHE A 64 3.21 16.30 3.83
C PHE A 64 4.60 16.93 3.68
N LYS A 65 5.45 16.35 2.80
CA LYS A 65 6.72 16.96 2.38
C LYS A 65 6.50 18.33 1.73
N SER A 66 5.44 18.43 0.92
CA SER A 66 5.03 19.62 0.17
C SER A 66 3.53 19.90 0.39
N PRO A 67 3.13 20.49 1.56
CA PRO A 67 1.72 20.69 1.91
C PRO A 67 0.94 21.51 0.88
N GLN A 68 1.61 22.41 0.16
CA GLN A 68 0.99 23.25 -0.88
C GLN A 68 0.34 22.43 -2.01
N ASN A 69 0.84 21.23 -2.29
CA ASN A 69 0.26 20.34 -3.32
C ASN A 69 -1.05 19.69 -2.87
N PHE A 70 -1.41 19.83 -1.59
CA PHE A 70 -2.59 19.22 -0.96
C PHE A 70 -3.52 20.27 -0.33
N SER A 71 -3.44 21.53 -0.79
CA SER A 71 -4.24 22.64 -0.25
C SER A 71 -5.75 22.41 -0.40
N TYR A 72 -6.19 21.65 -1.41
CA TYR A 72 -7.59 21.25 -1.61
C TYR A 72 -8.19 20.47 -0.42
N LEU A 73 -7.37 19.89 0.44
CA LEU A 73 -7.83 19.22 1.66
C LEU A 73 -8.37 20.20 2.70
N HIS A 74 -7.98 21.47 2.63
CA HIS A 74 -8.51 22.51 3.52
C HIS A 74 -10.01 22.73 3.29
N ASP A 75 -10.47 22.60 2.06
CA ASP A 75 -11.89 22.72 1.72
C ASP A 75 -12.72 21.57 2.32
N LYS A 76 -12.06 20.46 2.65
CA LYS A 76 -12.62 19.32 3.38
C LYS A 76 -12.46 19.42 4.90
N GLY A 77 -11.97 20.56 5.44
CA GLY A 77 -11.73 20.75 6.87
C GLY A 77 -10.48 20.04 7.42
N ILE A 78 -9.64 19.45 6.55
CA ILE A 78 -8.41 18.77 6.92
C ILE A 78 -7.25 19.79 7.01
N LYS A 79 -6.61 19.87 8.16
CA LYS A 79 -5.41 20.71 8.34
C LYS A 79 -4.18 20.01 7.79
N THR A 80 -3.23 20.79 7.24
CA THR A 80 -1.98 20.24 6.72
C THR A 80 -0.76 20.87 7.42
N VAL A 81 0.30 20.06 7.61
CA VAL A 81 1.57 20.51 8.19
C VAL A 81 2.73 19.96 7.35
N LYS A 82 3.88 20.64 7.41
CA LYS A 82 5.08 20.18 6.70
C LYS A 82 5.75 19.06 7.50
N TYR A 83 5.88 17.87 6.87
CA TYR A 83 6.51 16.70 7.44
C TYR A 83 7.95 16.98 7.87
N LEU A 84 8.33 16.51 9.06
CA LEU A 84 9.63 16.73 9.73
C LEU A 84 9.98 18.20 10.04
N HIS A 85 9.06 19.15 9.88
CA HIS A 85 9.23 20.50 10.40
C HIS A 85 9.10 20.52 11.94
N PRO A 86 9.76 21.39 12.70
CA PRO A 86 9.59 21.46 14.16
C PRO A 86 8.14 21.55 14.62
N TYR A 87 7.29 22.28 13.90
CA TYR A 87 5.85 22.36 14.18
C TYR A 87 5.13 21.02 14.01
N PHE A 88 5.52 20.19 13.01
CA PHE A 88 5.00 18.83 12.87
C PHE A 88 5.32 17.97 14.09
N LEU A 89 6.56 18.07 14.63
CA LEU A 89 6.94 17.35 15.84
C LEU A 89 6.11 17.79 17.04
N HIS A 90 5.90 19.11 17.19
CA HIS A 90 5.02 19.64 18.23
C HIS A 90 3.58 19.14 18.10
N VAL A 91 3.03 19.16 16.89
CA VAL A 91 1.69 18.63 16.59
C VAL A 91 1.60 17.14 16.94
N CYS A 92 2.59 16.32 16.53
CA CYS A 92 2.63 14.91 16.89
C CYS A 92 2.70 14.72 18.42
N LEU A 93 3.61 15.41 19.13
CA LEU A 93 3.80 15.27 20.58
C LEU A 93 2.57 15.69 21.41
N THR A 94 1.74 16.55 20.87
CA THR A 94 0.52 17.07 21.53
C THR A 94 -0.77 16.38 21.07
N SER A 95 -0.68 15.40 20.16
CA SER A 95 -1.83 14.64 19.65
C SER A 95 -1.94 13.26 20.30
N LYS A 96 -3.16 12.79 20.56
CA LYS A 96 -3.40 11.44 21.11
C LYS A 96 -3.06 10.35 20.11
N PHE A 97 -3.37 10.56 18.81
CA PHE A 97 -3.27 9.53 17.79
C PHE A 97 -2.32 9.92 16.66
N ILE A 98 -1.53 8.95 16.22
CA ILE A 98 -0.65 9.06 15.05
C ILE A 98 -0.90 7.83 14.19
N VAL A 99 -1.23 8.02 12.91
CA VAL A 99 -1.53 6.94 11.96
C VAL A 99 -0.64 7.08 10.73
N THR A 100 0.07 6.01 10.37
CA THR A 100 0.93 5.97 9.18
C THR A 100 0.92 4.60 8.52
N ASN A 101 1.43 4.54 7.29
CA ASN A 101 1.66 3.28 6.56
C ASN A 101 3.14 2.95 6.37
N SER A 102 4.02 3.65 7.04
CA SER A 102 5.46 3.52 6.91
C SER A 102 6.12 3.52 8.30
N GLU A 103 7.34 3.05 8.37
CA GLU A 103 8.14 3.20 9.59
C GLU A 103 8.35 4.68 9.92
N ILE A 104 8.43 4.97 11.21
CA ILE A 104 8.87 6.30 11.68
C ILE A 104 10.38 6.26 11.96
N PRO A 105 11.08 7.40 11.85
CA PRO A 105 12.49 7.47 12.20
C PRO A 105 12.74 6.99 13.64
N ALA A 106 13.83 6.25 13.89
CA ALA A 106 14.17 5.70 15.21
C ALA A 106 14.26 6.75 16.32
N TRP A 107 14.60 8.00 15.98
CA TRP A 107 14.65 9.12 16.90
C TRP A 107 13.27 9.77 17.17
N PHE A 108 12.21 9.37 16.44
CA PHE A 108 10.89 9.99 16.57
C PHE A 108 10.28 9.66 17.94
N PRO A 109 9.81 10.66 18.69
CA PRO A 109 9.30 10.44 20.04
C PRO A 109 7.82 10.05 20.02
N ILE A 110 7.51 8.84 20.50
CA ILE A 110 6.14 8.43 20.85
C ILE A 110 6.03 8.41 22.39
N MET A 111 4.99 9.04 22.90
CA MET A 111 4.73 9.12 24.33
C MET A 111 3.84 7.95 24.77
N LYS A 112 3.97 7.47 26.01
CA LYS A 112 3.13 6.39 26.57
C LYS A 112 1.63 6.69 26.54
N ARG A 113 1.27 7.98 26.58
CA ARG A 113 -0.14 8.44 26.51
C ARG A 113 -0.70 8.49 25.09
N GLN A 114 0.12 8.26 24.08
CA GLN A 114 -0.26 8.30 22.68
C GLN A 114 -0.58 6.88 22.16
N VAL A 115 -1.40 6.83 21.13
CA VAL A 115 -1.68 5.62 20.33
C VAL A 115 -1.04 5.83 18.96
N TYR A 116 -0.06 5.00 18.64
CA TYR A 116 0.60 4.98 17.35
C TYR A 116 0.15 3.76 16.56
N ILE A 117 -0.47 3.98 15.40
CA ILE A 117 -0.98 2.92 14.51
C ILE A 117 -0.14 2.92 13.24
N ASN A 118 0.50 1.80 12.95
CA ASN A 118 1.17 1.55 11.69
C ASN A 118 0.35 0.54 10.88
N THR A 119 -0.27 1.02 9.82
CA THR A 119 -1.08 0.17 8.94
C THR A 119 -0.26 -0.62 7.93
N TRP A 120 1.04 -0.31 7.81
CA TRP A 120 1.85 -0.77 6.70
C TRP A 120 1.19 -0.43 5.34
N HIS A 121 1.71 -1.01 4.25
CA HIS A 121 1.22 -0.73 2.89
C HIS A 121 1.23 -1.95 1.97
N GLY A 122 1.37 -3.14 2.53
CA GLY A 122 1.28 -4.43 1.84
C GLY A 122 0.24 -5.33 2.47
N GLY A 123 -0.18 -6.36 1.76
CA GLY A 123 -1.05 -7.42 2.24
C GLY A 123 -0.60 -8.78 1.69
N GLY A 124 -1.18 -9.89 2.20
CA GLY A 124 -0.99 -11.23 1.69
C GLY A 124 0.33 -11.94 2.02
N ALA A 125 1.33 -11.27 2.59
CA ALA A 125 2.64 -11.86 2.96
C ALA A 125 3.34 -12.61 1.81
N TYR A 126 3.55 -11.96 0.67
CA TYR A 126 4.16 -12.57 -0.50
C TYR A 126 5.69 -12.48 -0.50
N LYS A 127 6.22 -11.26 -0.63
CA LYS A 127 7.67 -11.01 -0.67
C LYS A 127 8.24 -10.76 0.72
N ARG A 128 9.46 -11.21 0.97
CA ARG A 128 10.17 -10.97 2.24
C ARG A 128 10.41 -9.49 2.46
N VAL A 129 10.25 -9.05 3.69
CA VAL A 129 10.46 -7.66 4.14
C VAL A 129 11.18 -7.66 5.49
N GLY A 130 11.66 -6.51 5.93
CA GLY A 130 12.30 -6.35 7.24
C GLY A 130 13.42 -7.36 7.48
N ALA A 131 13.43 -8.00 8.66
CA ALA A 131 14.44 -8.97 9.05
C ALA A 131 14.49 -10.24 8.18
N ALA A 132 13.39 -10.60 7.52
CA ALA A 132 13.36 -11.75 6.61
C ALA A 132 14.06 -11.47 5.26
N TYR A 133 14.40 -10.22 4.97
CA TYR A 133 15.14 -9.85 3.77
C TYR A 133 16.65 -9.95 4.01
N GLN A 134 17.31 -10.90 3.35
CA GLN A 134 18.70 -11.33 3.62
C GLN A 134 19.80 -10.26 3.51
N LYS A 135 19.50 -9.07 2.97
CA LYS A 135 20.48 -7.97 2.85
C LYS A 135 20.44 -7.00 4.04
N GLU A 136 20.07 -7.46 5.21
CA GLU A 136 20.13 -6.61 6.40
C GLU A 136 21.58 -6.33 6.81
N THR A 137 21.88 -5.04 6.93
CA THR A 137 23.13 -4.58 7.52
C THR A 137 23.01 -4.50 9.04
N PRO A 138 24.12 -4.66 9.82
CA PRO A 138 24.09 -4.49 11.28
C PRO A 138 23.40 -3.17 11.73
N GLY A 139 23.55 -2.08 10.99
CA GLY A 139 22.89 -0.82 11.30
C GLY A 139 21.36 -0.85 11.09
N LYS A 140 20.84 -1.69 10.18
CA LYS A 140 19.39 -1.90 10.04
C LYS A 140 18.83 -2.72 11.19
N GLN A 141 19.55 -3.75 11.64
CA GLN A 141 19.16 -4.57 12.80
C GLN A 141 19.04 -3.74 14.06
N ILE A 142 20.03 -2.88 14.35
CA ILE A 142 20.00 -2.00 15.51
C ILE A 142 18.86 -0.97 15.39
N ARG A 143 18.57 -0.45 14.20
CA ARG A 143 17.40 0.44 14.00
C ARG A 143 16.09 -0.28 14.26
N ALA A 144 15.96 -1.53 13.83
CA ALA A 144 14.81 -2.37 14.11
C ALA A 144 14.64 -2.61 15.63
N GLU A 145 15.73 -2.91 16.35
CA GLU A 145 15.72 -3.06 17.81
C GLU A 145 15.24 -1.77 18.51
N ILE A 146 15.74 -0.61 18.10
CA ILE A 146 15.31 0.67 18.66
C ILE A 146 13.83 0.96 18.32
N ALA A 147 13.36 0.57 17.14
CA ALA A 147 11.97 0.74 16.74
C ALA A 147 11.00 -0.14 17.57
N ARG A 148 11.44 -1.33 18.01
CA ARG A 148 10.66 -2.22 18.90
C ARG A 148 10.31 -1.59 20.26
N GLU A 149 11.12 -0.65 20.75
CA GLU A 149 10.81 0.09 21.98
C GLU A 149 9.66 1.06 21.83
N VAL A 150 9.20 1.33 20.61
CA VAL A 150 8.09 2.23 20.35
C VAL A 150 6.78 1.45 20.45
N PRO A 151 5.89 1.78 21.39
CA PRO A 151 4.56 1.20 21.42
C PRO A 151 3.86 1.46 20.10
N CYS A 152 3.51 0.39 19.38
CA CYS A 152 2.87 0.46 18.06
C CYS A 152 1.70 -0.51 18.04
N THR A 153 0.63 -0.12 17.38
CA THR A 153 -0.47 -1.00 16.99
C THR A 153 -0.35 -1.23 15.49
N TYR A 154 -0.27 -2.49 15.06
CA TYR A 154 -0.28 -2.82 13.64
C TYR A 154 -1.68 -3.21 13.16
N VAL A 155 -1.93 -2.98 11.86
CA VAL A 155 -3.11 -3.49 11.16
C VAL A 155 -2.68 -4.67 10.30
N SER A 156 -3.45 -5.75 10.31
CA SER A 156 -3.13 -6.97 9.58
C SER A 156 -4.23 -7.39 8.61
N SER A 157 -3.79 -7.84 7.42
CA SER A 157 -4.67 -8.35 6.35
C SER A 157 -5.01 -9.83 6.49
N SER A 158 -4.17 -10.61 7.18
CA SER A 158 -4.32 -12.05 7.28
C SER A 158 -3.48 -12.64 8.41
N ASN A 159 -3.76 -13.88 8.80
CA ASN A 159 -2.95 -14.62 9.76
C ASN A 159 -1.49 -14.77 9.26
N ALA A 160 -1.30 -15.15 7.99
CA ALA A 160 0.04 -15.24 7.41
C ALA A 160 0.79 -13.89 7.43
N PHE A 161 0.11 -12.78 7.19
CA PHE A 161 0.73 -11.46 7.29
C PHE A 161 1.10 -11.11 8.74
N THR A 162 0.28 -11.47 9.71
CA THR A 162 0.59 -11.33 11.12
C THR A 162 1.85 -12.09 11.48
N GLU A 163 1.91 -13.38 11.17
CA GLU A 163 3.01 -14.25 11.58
C GLU A 163 4.32 -13.93 10.86
N LEU A 164 4.29 -13.89 9.51
CA LEU A 164 5.50 -13.78 8.69
C LEU A 164 6.02 -12.33 8.60
N THR A 165 5.11 -11.37 8.53
CA THR A 165 5.51 -9.96 8.36
C THR A 165 5.60 -9.23 9.69
N ILE A 166 4.56 -9.25 10.51
CA ILE A 166 4.53 -8.44 11.74
C ILE A 166 5.39 -9.09 12.83
N HIS A 167 5.15 -10.35 13.16
CA HIS A 167 5.91 -11.02 14.22
C HIS A 167 7.34 -11.32 13.80
N GLN A 168 7.55 -12.06 12.70
CA GLN A 168 8.89 -12.53 12.34
C GLN A 168 9.77 -11.45 11.72
N SER A 169 9.22 -10.61 10.79
CA SER A 169 10.05 -9.68 10.04
C SER A 169 10.16 -8.29 10.67
N PHE A 170 9.12 -7.82 11.37
CA PHE A 170 9.17 -6.57 12.12
C PHE A 170 9.46 -6.80 13.60
N HIS A 171 9.49 -8.06 14.06
CA HIS A 171 9.71 -8.45 15.45
C HIS A 171 8.78 -7.72 16.43
N HIS A 172 7.51 -7.65 16.10
CA HIS A 172 6.51 -6.95 16.88
C HIS A 172 5.53 -7.94 17.51
N ASP A 173 5.42 -7.88 18.84
CA ASP A 173 4.56 -8.72 19.66
C ASP A 173 3.48 -7.91 20.40
N GLY A 174 3.29 -6.64 20.00
CA GLY A 174 2.30 -5.73 20.60
C GLY A 174 0.89 -5.93 20.03
N THR A 175 0.08 -4.90 20.16
CA THR A 175 -1.31 -4.91 19.68
C THR A 175 -1.39 -5.02 18.16
N ILE A 176 -2.22 -5.94 17.66
CA ILE A 176 -2.51 -6.15 16.24
C ILE A 176 -4.01 -6.12 16.03
N LEU A 177 -4.45 -5.31 15.07
CA LEU A 177 -5.84 -5.26 14.61
C LEU A 177 -5.99 -6.19 13.41
N SER A 178 -6.54 -7.36 13.65
CA SER A 178 -6.79 -8.40 12.64
C SER A 178 -8.11 -8.11 11.92
N CYS A 179 -8.11 -7.12 11.00
CA CYS A 179 -9.35 -6.61 10.41
C CYS A 179 -9.33 -6.43 8.89
N GLY A 180 -8.23 -6.76 8.23
CA GLY A 180 -8.02 -6.39 6.83
C GLY A 180 -7.35 -5.02 6.67
N MET A 181 -7.13 -4.61 5.43
CA MET A 181 -6.51 -3.33 5.12
C MET A 181 -7.58 -2.26 4.86
N PRO A 182 -7.60 -1.14 5.61
CA PRO A 182 -8.60 -0.09 5.45
C PRO A 182 -8.80 0.41 4.01
N ARG A 183 -7.74 0.48 3.22
CA ARG A 183 -7.83 0.86 1.81
C ARG A 183 -8.61 -0.13 0.96
N ASN A 184 -8.76 -1.36 1.43
CA ASN A 184 -9.42 -2.43 0.68
C ASN A 184 -10.94 -2.46 0.90
N ASP A 185 -11.47 -1.76 1.91
CA ASP A 185 -12.91 -1.73 2.17
C ASP A 185 -13.72 -1.35 0.93
N MET A 186 -13.22 -0.39 0.15
CA MET A 186 -13.86 0.05 -1.09
C MET A 186 -13.91 -1.01 -2.20
N LEU A 187 -13.05 -2.06 -2.13
CA LEU A 187 -12.98 -3.12 -3.14
C LEU A 187 -14.01 -4.24 -2.91
N PHE A 188 -14.63 -4.28 -1.72
CA PHE A 188 -15.67 -5.27 -1.39
C PHE A 188 -17.04 -4.90 -1.95
N ASN A 189 -17.35 -3.63 -1.99
CA ASN A 189 -18.65 -3.13 -2.38
C ASN A 189 -18.59 -2.57 -3.80
N ASN A 190 -19.54 -2.94 -4.65
CA ASN A 190 -19.72 -2.29 -5.95
C ASN A 190 -20.47 -0.93 -5.82
N ASP A 191 -20.30 -0.26 -4.68
CA ASP A 191 -21.08 0.93 -4.30
C ASP A 191 -20.53 2.24 -4.90
N HIS A 192 -19.48 2.14 -5.73
CA HIS A 192 -18.80 3.28 -6.34
C HIS A 192 -18.78 3.24 -7.87
N PRO A 193 -19.94 3.04 -8.55
CA PRO A 193 -19.98 2.99 -10.02
C PRO A 193 -19.40 4.25 -10.68
N GLU A 194 -19.52 5.40 -10.00
CA GLU A 194 -18.95 6.67 -10.42
C GLU A 194 -17.42 6.66 -10.58
N LEU A 195 -16.71 5.74 -9.92
CA LEU A 195 -15.26 5.62 -10.06
C LEU A 195 -14.84 5.09 -11.43
N HIS A 196 -15.63 4.20 -12.03
CA HIS A 196 -15.37 3.76 -13.40
C HIS A 196 -15.45 4.94 -14.36
N ASP A 197 -16.48 5.75 -14.24
CA ASP A 197 -16.67 6.93 -15.10
C ASP A 197 -15.63 8.01 -14.82
N LYS A 198 -15.28 8.21 -13.55
CA LYS A 198 -14.20 9.11 -13.14
C LYS A 198 -12.86 8.74 -13.79
N ILE A 199 -12.47 7.46 -13.76
CA ILE A 199 -11.21 6.97 -14.33
C ILE A 199 -11.25 7.08 -15.87
N ARG A 200 -12.35 6.67 -16.49
CA ARG A 200 -12.53 6.80 -17.95
C ARG A 200 -12.43 8.26 -18.39
N ALA A 201 -13.12 9.16 -17.70
CA ALA A 201 -13.07 10.59 -17.99
C ALA A 201 -11.67 11.18 -17.79
N TYR A 202 -10.99 10.80 -16.71
CA TYR A 202 -9.63 11.27 -16.41
C TYR A 202 -8.62 10.91 -17.50
N TYR A 203 -8.76 9.72 -18.10
CA TYR A 203 -7.90 9.24 -19.18
C TYR A 203 -8.50 9.42 -20.58
N HIS A 204 -9.61 10.14 -20.71
CA HIS A 204 -10.32 10.37 -21.98
C HIS A 204 -10.67 9.07 -22.71
N LEU A 205 -11.09 8.04 -21.98
CA LEU A 205 -11.50 6.75 -22.53
C LEU A 205 -12.99 6.76 -22.90
N PRO A 206 -13.40 5.96 -23.90
CA PRO A 206 -14.82 5.72 -24.18
C PRO A 206 -15.57 5.15 -22.96
N SER A 207 -16.87 5.39 -22.87
CA SER A 207 -17.72 4.88 -21.77
C SER A 207 -17.67 3.37 -21.64
N GLU A 208 -17.58 2.64 -22.76
CA GLU A 208 -17.54 1.17 -22.83
C GLU A 208 -16.12 0.59 -22.78
N ALA A 209 -15.11 1.44 -22.51
CA ALA A 209 -13.73 0.99 -22.45
C ALA A 209 -13.52 -0.05 -21.35
N LYS A 210 -12.88 -1.17 -21.72
CA LYS A 210 -12.34 -2.14 -20.78
C LYS A 210 -10.91 -1.74 -20.36
N ILE A 211 -10.60 -1.83 -19.09
CA ILE A 211 -9.35 -1.34 -18.52
C ILE A 211 -8.49 -2.52 -18.08
N LEU A 212 -7.32 -2.66 -18.72
CA LEU A 212 -6.21 -3.43 -18.19
C LEU A 212 -5.32 -2.49 -17.38
N LEU A 213 -5.17 -2.74 -16.08
CA LEU A 213 -4.16 -2.08 -15.27
C LEU A 213 -2.89 -2.94 -15.28
N TYR A 214 -1.78 -2.37 -15.79
CA TYR A 214 -0.46 -2.97 -15.68
C TYR A 214 0.35 -2.23 -14.62
N ALA A 215 0.67 -2.89 -13.51
CA ALA A 215 1.28 -2.28 -12.33
C ALA A 215 2.45 -3.13 -11.79
N PRO A 216 3.59 -3.20 -12.50
CA PRO A 216 4.76 -3.96 -12.06
C PRO A 216 5.49 -3.28 -10.91
N THR A 217 6.19 -4.07 -10.09
CA THR A 217 7.09 -3.60 -9.05
C THR A 217 8.32 -2.91 -9.65
N TYR A 218 8.63 -1.70 -9.19
CA TYR A 218 9.87 -1.00 -9.59
C TYR A 218 11.12 -1.69 -9.03
N ARG A 219 12.15 -1.79 -9.84
CA ARG A 219 13.49 -2.30 -9.51
C ARG A 219 14.56 -1.44 -10.16
N GLU A 220 15.54 -0.99 -9.37
CA GLU A 220 16.67 -0.19 -9.88
C GLU A 220 17.54 -0.98 -10.88
N SER A 221 17.62 -2.30 -10.71
CA SER A 221 18.41 -3.20 -11.55
C SER A 221 17.76 -3.57 -12.89
N LYS A 222 16.47 -3.22 -13.10
CA LYS A 222 15.71 -3.59 -14.29
C LYS A 222 15.68 -2.44 -15.30
N ALA A 223 16.07 -2.70 -16.54
CA ALA A 223 15.96 -1.70 -17.60
C ALA A 223 14.49 -1.36 -17.89
N ALA A 224 14.21 -0.14 -18.34
CA ALA A 224 12.85 0.29 -18.66
C ALA A 224 12.19 -0.60 -19.74
N SER A 225 12.96 -1.04 -20.74
CA SER A 225 12.53 -1.96 -21.79
C SER A 225 11.99 -3.29 -21.26
N ASP A 226 12.51 -3.76 -20.12
CA ASP A 226 12.17 -5.07 -19.56
C ASP A 226 10.80 -5.08 -18.85
N TYR A 227 10.18 -3.90 -18.70
CA TYR A 227 8.80 -3.77 -18.24
C TYR A 227 7.79 -3.85 -19.38
N LEU A 228 8.25 -3.79 -20.64
CA LEU A 228 7.34 -3.78 -21.78
C LEU A 228 6.87 -5.20 -22.14
N PHE A 229 5.65 -5.27 -22.62
CA PHE A 229 5.08 -6.43 -23.28
C PHE A 229 4.46 -6.01 -24.62
N ASP A 230 4.09 -6.98 -25.47
CA ASP A 230 3.39 -6.70 -26.72
C ASP A 230 1.95 -6.26 -26.43
N CYS A 231 1.74 -4.96 -26.28
CA CYS A 231 0.44 -4.35 -25.98
C CYS A 231 -0.65 -4.77 -26.96
N LYS A 232 -0.35 -4.82 -28.27
CA LYS A 232 -1.34 -5.17 -29.31
C LYS A 232 -1.76 -6.62 -29.19
N ALA A 233 -0.80 -7.53 -28.99
CA ALA A 233 -1.08 -8.95 -28.84
C ALA A 233 -1.87 -9.23 -27.54
N ILE A 234 -1.56 -8.52 -26.45
CA ILE A 234 -2.29 -8.62 -25.18
C ILE A 234 -3.72 -8.08 -25.33
N GLN A 235 -3.91 -6.91 -25.94
CA GLN A 235 -5.24 -6.35 -26.19
C GLN A 235 -6.09 -7.29 -27.06
N SER A 236 -5.51 -7.88 -28.10
CA SER A 236 -6.18 -8.87 -28.94
C SER A 236 -6.60 -10.12 -28.15
N ALA A 237 -5.71 -10.66 -27.30
CA ALA A 237 -6.01 -11.83 -26.47
C ALA A 237 -7.11 -11.53 -25.42
N LEU A 238 -7.10 -10.34 -24.83
CA LEU A 238 -8.14 -9.92 -23.90
C LEU A 238 -9.49 -9.73 -24.60
N SER A 239 -9.50 -9.10 -25.79
CA SER A 239 -10.73 -8.94 -26.58
C SER A 239 -11.29 -10.29 -27.04
N GLU A 240 -10.44 -11.23 -27.44
CA GLU A 240 -10.83 -12.60 -27.82
C GLU A 240 -11.45 -13.35 -26.62
N LYS A 241 -10.87 -13.20 -25.42
CA LYS A 241 -11.28 -13.94 -24.22
C LYS A 241 -12.47 -13.31 -23.49
N PHE A 242 -12.45 -11.99 -23.31
CA PHE A 242 -13.40 -11.28 -22.45
C PHE A 242 -14.31 -10.29 -23.21
N GLY A 243 -14.13 -10.19 -24.54
CA GLY A 243 -14.85 -9.20 -25.36
C GLY A 243 -14.41 -7.75 -25.07
N GLY A 244 -15.01 -6.82 -25.80
CA GLY A 244 -14.82 -5.39 -25.57
C GLY A 244 -13.56 -4.79 -26.18
N ASN A 245 -13.42 -3.48 -26.01
CA ASN A 245 -12.28 -2.67 -26.48
C ASN A 245 -11.38 -2.33 -25.28
N TRP A 246 -10.14 -2.79 -25.29
CA TRP A 246 -9.23 -2.75 -24.15
C TRP A 246 -8.25 -1.61 -24.24
N PHE A 247 -8.10 -0.88 -23.11
CA PHE A 247 -7.12 0.16 -22.90
C PHE A 247 -6.17 -0.23 -21.79
N ILE A 248 -4.88 0.01 -21.98
CA ILE A 248 -3.84 -0.36 -21.01
C ILE A 248 -3.43 0.88 -20.23
N LEU A 249 -3.76 0.90 -18.95
CA LEU A 249 -3.21 1.87 -17.99
C LEU A 249 -1.93 1.29 -17.40
N PHE A 250 -0.79 1.93 -17.67
CA PHE A 250 0.50 1.51 -17.16
C PHE A 250 0.90 2.38 -15.97
N ARG A 251 1.00 1.76 -14.80
CA ARG A 251 1.40 2.42 -13.56
C ARG A 251 2.72 1.87 -13.05
N THR A 252 3.76 2.66 -13.13
CA THR A 252 5.12 2.31 -12.69
C THR A 252 5.79 3.51 -12.02
N HIS A 253 7.06 3.35 -11.63
CA HIS A 253 7.84 4.47 -11.09
C HIS A 253 8.18 5.46 -12.20
N TYR A 254 8.16 6.76 -11.91
CA TYR A 254 8.38 7.82 -12.90
C TYR A 254 9.73 7.69 -13.66
N PHE A 255 10.75 7.09 -13.04
CA PHE A 255 12.03 6.82 -13.72
C PHE A 255 11.87 5.89 -14.93
N VAL A 256 11.02 4.88 -14.82
CA VAL A 256 10.73 3.95 -15.92
C VAL A 256 10.01 4.68 -17.03
N MET A 257 8.98 5.46 -16.69
CA MET A 257 8.18 6.21 -17.67
C MET A 257 9.01 7.22 -18.47
N ASN A 258 9.92 7.93 -17.82
CA ASN A 258 10.79 8.90 -18.47
C ASN A 258 11.75 8.29 -19.50
N GLN A 259 12.03 6.98 -19.39
CA GLN A 259 12.90 6.24 -20.31
C GLN A 259 12.13 5.56 -21.44
N LEU A 260 10.81 5.37 -21.25
CA LEU A 260 9.95 4.78 -22.27
C LEU A 260 9.44 5.91 -23.17
N ASN A 261 10.09 6.11 -24.33
CA ASN A 261 9.56 6.98 -25.36
C ASN A 261 8.15 6.53 -25.78
N ASN A 262 7.27 7.47 -26.16
CA ASN A 262 5.84 7.32 -26.51
C ASN A 262 5.49 6.24 -27.57
N ALA A 263 6.32 5.24 -27.76
CA ALA A 263 6.20 4.20 -28.79
C ALA A 263 5.28 3.01 -28.41
N ALA A 264 4.79 2.94 -27.16
CA ALA A 264 3.97 1.84 -26.73
C ALA A 264 2.48 2.24 -26.63
N ASN A 265 1.58 1.32 -27.00
CA ASN A 265 0.12 1.50 -26.94
C ASN A 265 -0.40 1.36 -25.50
N TYR A 266 0.11 2.18 -24.57
CA TYR A 266 -0.38 2.27 -23.20
C TYR A 266 -0.56 3.74 -22.78
N ILE A 267 -1.37 3.95 -21.75
CA ILE A 267 -1.64 5.25 -21.15
C ILE A 267 -0.89 5.31 -19.82
N ASP A 268 -0.11 6.37 -19.59
CA ASP A 268 0.61 6.55 -18.33
C ASP A 268 -0.35 6.82 -17.15
N ALA A 269 -0.38 5.91 -16.21
CA ALA A 269 -1.13 6.02 -14.97
C ALA A 269 -0.25 6.22 -13.72
N SER A 270 1.05 6.50 -13.89
CA SER A 270 2.02 6.61 -12.78
C SER A 270 1.71 7.77 -11.84
N ASN A 271 1.14 8.86 -12.37
CA ASN A 271 0.81 10.05 -11.61
C ASN A 271 -0.61 10.06 -11.02
N TYR A 272 -1.43 9.03 -11.28
CA TYR A 272 -2.75 8.97 -10.66
C TYR A 272 -2.60 8.81 -9.13
N PRO A 273 -3.29 9.63 -8.31
CA PRO A 273 -2.95 9.73 -6.88
C PRO A 273 -3.30 8.48 -6.07
N ASP A 274 -4.32 7.73 -6.45
CA ASP A 274 -4.85 6.61 -5.66
C ASP A 274 -4.84 5.28 -6.43
N MET A 275 -4.09 4.31 -5.91
CA MET A 275 -4.01 2.97 -6.49
C MET A 275 -5.32 2.20 -6.36
N GLN A 276 -6.05 2.38 -5.26
CA GLN A 276 -7.30 1.65 -5.01
C GLN A 276 -8.39 2.04 -6.01
N GLU A 277 -8.46 3.31 -6.39
CA GLU A 277 -9.40 3.76 -7.42
C GLU A 277 -9.07 3.14 -8.79
N LEU A 278 -7.78 3.00 -9.12
CA LEU A 278 -7.35 2.30 -10.35
C LEU A 278 -7.68 0.80 -10.29
N LEU A 279 -7.44 0.14 -9.15
CA LEU A 279 -7.80 -1.26 -8.94
C LEU A 279 -9.31 -1.45 -9.03
N TYR A 280 -10.09 -0.54 -8.45
CA TYR A 280 -11.54 -0.58 -8.53
C TYR A 280 -12.04 -0.50 -9.98
N ALA A 281 -11.46 0.40 -10.78
CA ALA A 281 -11.88 0.63 -12.17
C ALA A 281 -11.33 -0.41 -13.17
N ALA A 282 -10.25 -1.13 -12.84
CA ALA A 282 -9.66 -2.09 -13.76
C ALA A 282 -10.50 -3.37 -13.92
N ASP A 283 -10.71 -3.82 -15.15
CA ASP A 283 -11.35 -5.13 -15.44
C ASP A 283 -10.37 -6.29 -15.29
N VAL A 284 -9.08 -6.04 -15.53
CA VAL A 284 -7.98 -7.02 -15.41
C VAL A 284 -6.77 -6.33 -14.80
N LEU A 285 -6.05 -7.04 -13.93
CA LEU A 285 -4.73 -6.63 -13.45
C LEU A 285 -3.65 -7.52 -14.04
N ILE A 286 -2.59 -6.91 -14.55
CA ILE A 286 -1.29 -7.56 -14.75
C ILE A 286 -0.30 -6.91 -13.80
N THR A 287 0.41 -7.72 -13.03
CA THR A 287 1.45 -7.27 -12.11
C THR A 287 2.57 -8.31 -12.05
N ASP A 288 3.50 -8.20 -11.10
CA ASP A 288 4.56 -9.18 -10.89
C ASP A 288 4.59 -9.64 -9.41
N TYR A 289 5.37 -8.99 -8.56
CA TYR A 289 5.58 -9.33 -7.15
C TYR A 289 4.91 -8.33 -6.19
N SER A 290 4.02 -7.50 -6.71
CA SER A 290 3.35 -6.46 -5.97
C SER A 290 2.22 -7.00 -5.11
N SER A 291 2.10 -6.50 -3.87
CA SER A 291 0.93 -6.78 -3.02
C SER A 291 -0.40 -6.26 -3.58
N SER A 292 -0.38 -5.49 -4.68
CA SER A 292 -1.61 -5.08 -5.39
C SER A 292 -2.42 -6.27 -5.91
N MET A 293 -1.79 -7.43 -6.15
CA MET A 293 -2.50 -8.67 -6.48
C MET A 293 -3.39 -9.15 -5.33
N TRP A 294 -2.96 -8.98 -4.06
CA TRP A 294 -3.81 -9.26 -2.90
C TRP A 294 -5.03 -8.36 -2.89
N ASP A 295 -4.80 -7.05 -2.95
CA ASP A 295 -5.88 -6.06 -2.94
C ASP A 295 -6.86 -6.34 -4.10
N PHE A 296 -6.35 -6.51 -5.32
CA PHE A 296 -7.18 -6.76 -6.51
C PHE A 296 -7.94 -8.09 -6.45
N SER A 297 -7.40 -9.12 -5.79
CA SER A 297 -8.08 -10.40 -5.64
C SER A 297 -9.43 -10.27 -4.94
N LEU A 298 -9.61 -9.27 -4.08
CA LEU A 298 -10.86 -8.99 -3.38
C LEU A 298 -12.01 -8.62 -4.33
N THR A 299 -11.66 -8.07 -5.50
CA THR A 299 -12.64 -7.81 -6.57
C THR A 299 -13.07 -9.08 -7.32
N ARG A 300 -12.37 -10.20 -7.10
CA ARG A 300 -12.55 -11.48 -7.81
C ARG A 300 -12.36 -11.40 -9.33
N ARG A 301 -11.86 -10.29 -9.86
CA ARG A 301 -11.54 -10.09 -11.28
C ARG A 301 -10.20 -10.73 -11.65
N PRO A 302 -9.97 -11.04 -12.96
CA PRO A 302 -8.76 -11.74 -13.40
C PRO A 302 -7.47 -10.94 -13.09
N CYS A 303 -6.53 -11.60 -12.42
CA CYS A 303 -5.18 -11.09 -12.16
C CYS A 303 -4.16 -12.08 -12.76
N PHE A 304 -3.19 -11.56 -13.50
CA PHE A 304 -2.10 -12.34 -14.09
C PHE A 304 -0.75 -11.82 -13.57
N LEU A 305 0.19 -12.73 -13.36
CA LEU A 305 1.55 -12.37 -13.00
C LEU A 305 2.44 -12.40 -14.25
N TYR A 306 3.15 -11.30 -14.50
CA TYR A 306 4.14 -11.19 -15.57
C TYR A 306 5.51 -10.93 -14.98
N ALA A 307 6.28 -12.01 -14.81
CA ALA A 307 7.49 -12.06 -13.99
C ALA A 307 8.70 -12.52 -14.82
N THR A 308 9.14 -11.70 -15.78
CA THR A 308 10.23 -12.02 -16.72
C THR A 308 11.60 -12.19 -16.07
N ASP A 309 11.77 -11.78 -14.83
CA ASP A 309 13.02 -11.82 -14.06
C ASP A 309 12.87 -12.62 -12.76
N LEU A 310 11.97 -13.62 -12.75
CA LEU A 310 11.60 -14.38 -11.55
C LEU A 310 12.81 -14.95 -10.79
N ASN A 311 13.70 -15.65 -11.48
CA ASN A 311 14.88 -16.27 -10.87
C ASN A 311 15.79 -15.23 -10.20
N TYR A 312 15.98 -14.07 -10.86
CA TYR A 312 16.79 -13.00 -10.29
C TYR A 312 16.14 -12.38 -9.05
N TYR A 313 14.83 -12.13 -9.11
CA TYR A 313 14.09 -11.52 -8.01
C TYR A 313 14.02 -12.43 -6.79
N ASP A 314 13.83 -13.74 -6.98
CA ASP A 314 13.80 -14.70 -5.89
C ASP A 314 15.16 -14.80 -5.18
N LEU A 315 16.27 -14.80 -5.94
CA LEU A 315 17.62 -14.76 -5.39
C LEU A 315 17.94 -13.45 -4.66
N ASP A 316 17.44 -12.31 -5.15
CA ASP A 316 17.70 -11.00 -4.58
C ASP A 316 16.84 -10.71 -3.34
N ARG A 317 15.52 -10.90 -3.44
CA ARG A 317 14.54 -10.54 -2.42
C ARG A 317 13.95 -11.75 -1.70
N GLY A 318 13.53 -12.74 -2.46
CA GLY A 318 12.85 -13.94 -1.99
C GLY A 318 11.38 -13.72 -1.60
N PHE A 319 10.70 -14.84 -1.47
CA PHE A 319 9.28 -14.91 -1.13
C PHE A 319 9.08 -15.68 0.19
N TYR A 320 7.96 -15.45 0.87
CA TYR A 320 7.55 -16.23 2.03
C TYR A 320 7.00 -17.61 1.65
N SER A 321 6.45 -17.74 0.45
CA SER A 321 5.94 -19.00 -0.12
C SER A 321 6.28 -19.08 -1.60
N ASP A 322 6.27 -20.27 -2.17
CA ASP A 322 6.53 -20.49 -3.59
C ASP A 322 5.48 -19.78 -4.46
N ILE A 323 5.93 -18.89 -5.34
CA ILE A 323 5.10 -18.10 -6.26
C ILE A 323 4.22 -18.99 -7.16
N HIS A 324 4.68 -20.21 -7.48
CA HIS A 324 3.91 -21.18 -8.30
C HIS A 324 2.68 -21.75 -7.57
N THR A 325 2.60 -21.56 -6.25
CA THR A 325 1.43 -21.97 -5.45
C THR A 325 0.36 -20.87 -5.33
N TRP A 326 0.65 -19.65 -5.82
CA TRP A 326 -0.30 -18.56 -5.78
C TRP A 326 -1.41 -18.75 -6.82
N PRO A 327 -2.61 -18.19 -6.60
CA PRO A 327 -3.77 -18.46 -7.46
C PRO A 327 -3.74 -17.71 -8.80
N TYR A 328 -2.70 -16.91 -9.04
CA TYR A 328 -2.61 -16.03 -10.20
C TYR A 328 -1.82 -16.73 -11.32
N PRO A 329 -2.36 -16.85 -12.56
CA PRO A 329 -1.62 -17.45 -13.67
C PRO A 329 -0.29 -16.71 -13.91
N LEU A 330 0.84 -17.44 -13.71
CA LEU A 330 2.19 -16.91 -13.82
C LEU A 330 2.71 -17.05 -15.26
N ALA A 331 3.34 -15.98 -15.76
CA ALA A 331 3.98 -15.92 -17.06
C ALA A 331 5.35 -15.26 -16.98
N GLU A 332 6.37 -15.89 -17.56
CA GLU A 332 7.74 -15.37 -17.65
C GLU A 332 8.08 -14.85 -19.06
N SER A 333 7.10 -14.90 -19.99
CA SER A 333 7.25 -14.40 -21.35
C SER A 333 5.93 -13.88 -21.92
N ASN A 334 5.99 -13.05 -22.97
CA ASN A 334 4.80 -12.57 -23.69
C ASN A 334 3.93 -13.71 -24.19
N SER A 335 4.52 -14.75 -24.78
CA SER A 335 3.78 -15.91 -25.29
C SER A 335 3.07 -16.68 -24.18
N ALA A 336 3.70 -16.84 -23.02
CA ALA A 336 3.08 -17.46 -21.85
C ALA A 336 1.92 -16.62 -21.31
N LEU A 337 2.09 -15.28 -21.23
CA LEU A 337 1.02 -14.38 -20.78
C LEU A 337 -0.20 -14.43 -21.71
N ILE A 338 0.01 -14.35 -23.03
CA ILE A 338 -1.05 -14.47 -24.03
C ILE A 338 -1.79 -15.83 -23.90
N LYS A 339 -1.01 -16.92 -23.74
CA LYS A 339 -1.59 -18.26 -23.52
C LYS A 339 -2.45 -18.29 -22.25
N ASN A 340 -1.95 -17.75 -21.13
CA ASN A 340 -2.69 -17.71 -19.87
C ASN A 340 -3.99 -16.91 -19.99
N ILE A 341 -3.99 -15.76 -20.69
CA ILE A 341 -5.19 -14.96 -20.94
C ILE A 341 -6.22 -15.78 -21.76
N LYS A 342 -5.80 -16.36 -22.88
CA LYS A 342 -6.70 -17.13 -23.75
C LYS A 342 -7.29 -18.37 -23.07
N GLN A 343 -6.51 -19.03 -22.23
CA GLN A 343 -6.90 -20.26 -21.51
C GLN A 343 -7.52 -19.98 -20.14
N PHE A 344 -7.69 -18.71 -19.73
CA PHE A 344 -8.22 -18.36 -18.43
C PHE A 344 -9.56 -19.02 -18.14
N ASN A 345 -9.67 -19.68 -16.98
CA ASN A 345 -10.91 -20.31 -16.52
C ASN A 345 -11.39 -19.58 -15.25
N ASN A 346 -12.46 -18.81 -15.38
CA ASN A 346 -12.97 -18.02 -14.29
C ASN A 346 -13.44 -18.87 -13.09
N ASP A 347 -14.15 -19.97 -13.33
CA ASP A 347 -14.68 -20.80 -12.23
C ASP A 347 -13.57 -21.46 -11.43
N GLN A 348 -12.51 -21.91 -12.10
CA GLN A 348 -11.33 -22.44 -11.41
C GLN A 348 -10.61 -21.33 -10.63
N TYR A 349 -10.41 -20.17 -11.27
CA TYR A 349 -9.77 -19.02 -10.62
C TYR A 349 -10.49 -18.58 -9.35
N GLN A 350 -11.82 -18.53 -9.34
CA GLN A 350 -12.61 -18.19 -8.14
C GLN A 350 -12.36 -19.17 -7.00
N LYS A 351 -12.26 -20.47 -7.31
CA LYS A 351 -11.97 -21.52 -6.31
C LYS A 351 -10.56 -21.37 -5.76
N ASP A 352 -9.59 -21.11 -6.64
CA ASP A 352 -8.18 -20.96 -6.26
C ASP A 352 -7.96 -19.71 -5.40
N ILE A 353 -8.61 -18.58 -5.72
CA ILE A 353 -8.61 -17.36 -4.89
C ILE A 353 -9.18 -17.65 -3.51
N GLN A 354 -10.34 -18.30 -3.43
CA GLN A 354 -10.94 -18.61 -2.13
C GLN A 354 -10.05 -19.52 -1.30
N LYS A 355 -9.53 -20.59 -1.90
CA LYS A 355 -8.58 -21.49 -1.23
C LYS A 355 -7.33 -20.77 -0.75
N HIS A 356 -6.84 -19.81 -1.51
CA HIS A 356 -5.69 -18.99 -1.14
C HIS A 356 -5.99 -18.07 0.07
N TRP A 357 -7.13 -17.41 0.08
CA TRP A 357 -7.55 -16.59 1.22
C TRP A 357 -7.71 -17.43 2.48
N ASP A 358 -8.34 -18.59 2.37
CA ASP A 358 -8.51 -19.53 3.48
C ASP A 358 -7.16 -20.01 4.03
N ALA A 359 -6.21 -20.36 3.13
CA ALA A 359 -4.87 -20.83 3.49
C ALA A 359 -4.04 -19.74 4.19
N LEU A 360 -4.18 -18.47 3.80
CA LEU A 360 -3.51 -17.35 4.44
C LEU A 360 -4.26 -16.82 5.67
N GLY A 361 -5.48 -17.29 5.94
CA GLY A 361 -6.34 -16.81 7.02
C GLY A 361 -6.68 -15.34 6.84
N SER A 362 -7.34 -14.98 5.75
CA SER A 362 -7.71 -13.60 5.40
C SER A 362 -8.60 -12.96 6.47
N TYR A 363 -8.30 -11.73 6.84
CA TYR A 363 -9.13 -10.88 7.71
C TYR A 363 -9.89 -9.81 6.92
N GLU A 364 -9.74 -9.78 5.60
CA GLU A 364 -10.41 -8.81 4.75
C GLU A 364 -11.93 -9.02 4.77
N SER A 365 -12.68 -7.99 5.10
CA SER A 365 -14.13 -8.06 5.32
C SER A 365 -14.91 -6.86 4.77
N GLY A 366 -14.22 -5.80 4.34
CA GLY A 366 -14.84 -4.53 3.96
C GLY A 366 -15.21 -3.63 5.15
N HIS A 367 -14.73 -3.94 6.36
CA HIS A 367 -15.02 -3.21 7.60
C HIS A 367 -13.76 -2.82 8.38
N ALA A 368 -12.60 -2.77 7.71
CA ALA A 368 -11.34 -2.47 8.39
C ALA A 368 -11.27 -1.02 8.89
N CYS A 369 -11.81 -0.06 8.13
CA CYS A 369 -11.91 1.34 8.57
C CYS A 369 -12.73 1.48 9.85
N GLU A 370 -13.87 0.81 9.93
CA GLU A 370 -14.73 0.79 11.11
C GLU A 370 -14.00 0.20 12.33
N THR A 371 -13.31 -0.92 12.14
CA THR A 371 -12.56 -1.58 13.22
C THR A 371 -11.45 -0.68 13.76
N VAL A 372 -10.68 -0.02 12.89
CA VAL A 372 -9.63 0.93 13.29
C VAL A 372 -10.23 2.15 13.97
N ALA A 373 -11.36 2.68 13.48
CA ALA A 373 -12.07 3.78 14.11
C ALA A 373 -12.56 3.42 15.52
N ASN A 374 -13.15 2.25 15.69
CA ASN A 374 -13.59 1.75 17.01
C ASN A 374 -12.40 1.60 17.98
N TYR A 375 -11.25 1.15 17.51
CA TYR A 375 -10.05 1.11 18.32
C TYR A 375 -9.58 2.51 18.75
N ILE A 376 -9.63 3.50 17.86
CA ILE A 376 -9.32 4.92 18.17
C ILE A 376 -10.30 5.44 19.24
N LEU A 377 -11.59 5.18 19.09
CA LEU A 377 -12.63 5.64 20.04
C LEU A 377 -12.44 5.04 21.44
N THR A 378 -12.23 3.73 21.53
CA THR A 378 -12.04 3.03 22.82
C THR A 378 -10.71 3.38 23.48
N SER A 379 -9.68 3.69 22.70
CA SER A 379 -8.39 4.16 23.23
C SER A 379 -8.39 5.63 23.66
N ASN A 380 -9.48 6.35 23.46
CA ASN A 380 -9.61 7.76 23.83
C ASN A 380 -10.11 7.96 25.27
N THR A 381 -10.61 6.88 25.87
CA THR A 381 -11.00 6.86 27.30
C THR A 381 -9.76 6.82 28.18
#